data_16d70ef44e6d2af5915930d0bf09a5c9
#
_entry.id   16d70ef44e6d2af5915930d0bf09a5c9
#
_cell.length_a   1.000
_cell.length_b   1.000
_cell.length_c   1.000
_cell.angle_alpha   90.00
_cell.angle_beta   90.00
_cell.angle_gamma   90.00
#
_symmetry.space_group_name_H-M   'P 1'
#
loop_
_entity.id
_entity.type
_entity.pdbx_description
1 polymer ?
#
loop_
_entity_poly.entity_id
_entity_poly.type
_entity_poly.pdbx_seq_one_letter_code
_entity_poly.pdbx_strand_id
1 'polypeptide(L)'
;KKIRLSSLRGKVVLIDFWASWCRPCRAENPNVVKAYNMFKDKGFTVYSVSLDANEASWKAAIEADGLVWPYHVSSLKQWNCPAAKDYRVRGIPYSILIDKDGKIIAMSLRGEELINKLSEVLK
;
A
#
# COMPACT_ATOMS: atom_id res chain seq x y z
N LYS A 1 -10.45 -11.71 8.66
CA LYS A 1 -11.11 -10.42 8.59
C LYS A 1 -10.79 -9.75 7.26
N LYS A 2 -11.81 -9.45 6.47
CA LYS A 2 -11.64 -8.87 5.15
C LYS A 2 -11.91 -7.37 5.17
N ILE A 3 -11.03 -6.62 4.52
CA ILE A 3 -11.21 -5.18 4.34
C ILE A 3 -11.31 -4.94 2.83
N ARG A 4 -12.46 -4.48 2.39
CA ARG A 4 -12.67 -4.25 0.95
C ARG A 4 -12.11 -2.90 0.53
N LEU A 5 -11.39 -2.89 -0.58
CA LEU A 5 -10.86 -1.65 -1.14
C LEU A 5 -11.99 -0.65 -1.43
N SER A 6 -13.14 -1.14 -1.92
CA SER A 6 -14.28 -0.27 -2.24
C SER A 6 -14.80 0.50 -1.03
N SER A 7 -14.54 0.04 0.20
CA SER A 7 -14.95 0.76 1.40
C SER A 7 -14.18 2.07 1.57
N LEU A 8 -13.11 2.27 0.82
CA LEU A 8 -12.27 3.46 0.90
C LEU A 8 -12.58 4.50 -0.18
N ARG A 9 -13.69 4.34 -0.90
CA ARG A 9 -14.12 5.36 -1.88
C ARG A 9 -14.29 6.70 -1.18
N GLY A 10 -13.92 7.76 -1.87
CA GLY A 10 -13.90 9.11 -1.30
C GLY A 10 -12.54 9.53 -0.80
N LYS A 11 -11.58 8.61 -0.80
CA LYS A 11 -10.19 8.90 -0.43
C LYS A 11 -9.27 8.58 -1.59
N VAL A 12 -8.14 9.28 -1.62
CA VAL A 12 -7.02 8.89 -2.50
C VAL A 12 -6.29 7.76 -1.79
N VAL A 13 -6.12 6.63 -2.45
CA VAL A 13 -5.57 5.41 -1.83
C VAL A 13 -4.35 4.93 -2.57
N LEU A 14 -3.29 4.65 -1.82
CA LEU A 14 -2.13 3.94 -2.35
C LEU A 14 -2.31 2.45 -2.05
N ILE A 15 -2.48 1.66 -3.09
CA ILE A 15 -2.53 0.20 -2.96
C ILE A 15 -1.08 -0.27 -3.02
N ASP A 16 -0.56 -0.78 -1.93
CA ASP A 16 0.85 -1.12 -1.80
C ASP A 16 1.02 -2.64 -1.65
N PHE A 17 1.63 -3.27 -2.65
CA PHE A 17 1.93 -4.70 -2.64
C PHE A 17 3.34 -4.91 -2.10
N TRP A 18 3.45 -5.68 -1.03
CA TRP A 18 4.71 -5.87 -0.32
C TRP A 18 4.76 -7.21 0.40
N ALA A 19 5.86 -7.47 1.09
CA ALA A 19 5.96 -8.64 1.97
C ALA A 19 7.05 -8.37 3.00
N SER A 20 6.93 -9.05 4.15
CA SER A 20 7.92 -8.91 5.23
C SER A 20 9.31 -9.36 4.79
N TRP A 21 9.39 -10.30 3.85
CA TRP A 21 10.66 -10.83 3.33
C TRP A 21 11.22 -10.03 2.15
N CYS A 22 10.50 -9.02 1.71
CA CYS A 22 10.92 -8.23 0.54
C CYS A 22 11.77 -7.05 1.01
N ARG A 23 13.08 -7.17 0.82
CA ARG A 23 14.02 -6.14 1.27
C ARG A 23 13.76 -4.76 0.64
N PRO A 24 13.59 -4.66 -0.70
CA PRO A 24 13.29 -3.35 -1.31
C PRO A 24 11.98 -2.77 -0.82
N CYS A 25 10.98 -3.61 -0.53
CA CYS A 25 9.70 -3.15 0.02
C CYS A 25 9.92 -2.51 1.39
N ARG A 26 10.72 -3.17 2.24
CA ARG A 26 11.01 -2.67 3.57
C ARG A 26 11.81 -1.37 3.50
N ALA A 27 12.70 -1.25 2.52
CA ALA A 27 13.47 -0.03 2.31
C ALA A 27 12.60 1.14 1.88
N GLU A 28 11.52 0.88 1.15
CA GLU A 28 10.59 1.92 0.69
C GLU A 28 9.58 2.31 1.77
N ASN A 29 9.30 1.44 2.73
CA ASN A 29 8.28 1.69 3.75
C ASN A 29 8.42 3.02 4.50
N PRO A 30 9.63 3.48 4.87
CA PRO A 30 9.75 4.80 5.51
C PRO A 30 9.20 5.94 4.65
N ASN A 31 9.33 5.85 3.33
CA ASN A 31 8.79 6.86 2.43
C ASN A 31 7.26 6.83 2.41
N VAL A 32 6.68 5.63 2.47
CA VAL A 32 5.23 5.46 2.52
C VAL A 32 4.69 6.01 3.84
N VAL A 33 5.37 5.73 4.96
CA VAL A 33 4.99 6.27 6.27
C VAL A 33 5.04 7.80 6.26
N LYS A 34 6.09 8.37 5.68
CA LYS A 34 6.22 9.82 5.56
C LYS A 34 5.06 10.41 4.76
N ALA A 35 4.73 9.81 3.62
CA ALA A 35 3.63 10.27 2.78
C ALA A 35 2.31 10.19 3.53
N TYR A 36 2.08 9.09 4.24
CA TYR A 36 0.87 8.92 5.02
C TYR A 36 0.72 10.01 6.07
N ASN A 37 1.77 10.26 6.84
CA ASN A 37 1.73 11.28 7.88
C ASN A 37 1.51 12.68 7.33
N MET A 38 2.03 12.98 6.13
CA MET A 38 1.86 14.28 5.50
C MET A 38 0.45 14.51 4.97
N PHE A 39 -0.21 13.46 4.48
CA PHE A 39 -1.45 13.62 3.72
C PHE A 39 -2.68 12.94 4.31
N LYS A 40 -2.55 12.22 5.42
CA LYS A 40 -3.70 11.49 6.01
C LYS A 40 -4.87 12.41 6.35
N ASP A 41 -4.60 13.63 6.75
CA ASP A 41 -5.65 14.61 7.08
C ASP A 41 -6.21 15.30 5.86
N LYS A 42 -5.69 15.00 4.68
CA LYS A 42 -6.15 15.57 3.41
C LYS A 42 -6.90 14.56 2.55
N GLY A 43 -7.31 13.44 3.15
CA GLY A 43 -8.07 12.43 2.44
C GLY A 43 -7.24 11.36 1.76
N PHE A 44 -6.05 11.11 2.28
CA PHE A 44 -5.16 10.06 1.78
C PHE A 44 -5.07 8.91 2.76
N THR A 45 -5.02 7.69 2.24
CA THR A 45 -4.69 6.52 3.06
C THR A 45 -3.92 5.49 2.24
N VAL A 46 -3.43 4.47 2.92
CA VAL A 46 -2.71 3.36 2.30
C VAL A 46 -3.49 2.07 2.53
N TYR A 47 -3.56 1.24 1.52
CA TYR A 47 -4.16 -0.08 1.58
C TYR A 47 -3.07 -1.07 1.23
N SER A 48 -2.51 -1.72 2.24
CA SER A 48 -1.36 -2.61 2.08
C SER A 48 -1.80 -4.04 1.86
N VAL A 49 -1.32 -4.64 0.77
CA VAL A 49 -1.61 -6.03 0.42
C VAL A 49 -0.31 -6.82 0.57
N SER A 50 -0.28 -7.72 1.53
CA SER A 50 0.89 -8.53 1.81
C SER A 50 0.89 -9.83 1.00
N LEU A 51 2.05 -10.17 0.46
CA LEU A 51 2.29 -11.45 -0.21
C LEU A 51 2.97 -12.44 0.73
N ASP A 52 2.84 -12.24 2.03
CA ASP A 52 3.41 -13.16 3.01
C ASP A 52 2.65 -14.49 3.06
N ALA A 53 3.35 -15.54 3.47
CA ALA A 53 2.72 -16.82 3.76
C ALA A 53 2.62 -17.06 5.27
N ASN A 54 3.34 -16.27 6.08
CA ASN A 54 3.42 -16.42 7.53
C ASN A 54 2.81 -15.20 8.21
N GLU A 55 1.74 -15.41 8.94
CA GLU A 55 1.01 -14.33 9.60
C GLU A 55 1.86 -13.62 10.66
N ALA A 56 2.63 -14.37 11.44
CA ALA A 56 3.45 -13.78 12.49
C ALA A 56 4.52 -12.85 11.92
N SER A 57 5.18 -13.25 10.84
CA SER A 57 6.18 -12.44 10.16
C SER A 57 5.57 -11.17 9.59
N TRP A 58 4.39 -11.31 8.99
CA TRP A 58 3.65 -10.19 8.43
C TRP A 58 3.32 -9.14 9.51
N LYS A 59 2.73 -9.57 10.60
CA LYS A 59 2.36 -8.67 11.70
C LYS A 59 3.58 -8.03 12.35
N ALA A 60 4.66 -8.80 12.53
CA ALA A 60 5.89 -8.27 13.10
C ALA A 60 6.51 -7.17 12.22
N ALA A 61 6.45 -7.34 10.91
CA ALA A 61 6.98 -6.35 9.98
C ALA A 61 6.14 -5.06 9.99
N ILE A 62 4.81 -5.18 10.07
CA ILE A 62 3.94 -4.01 10.19
C ILE A 62 4.34 -3.18 11.40
N GLU A 63 4.54 -3.83 12.52
CA GLU A 63 4.93 -3.15 13.75
C GLU A 63 6.34 -2.56 13.66
N ALA A 64 7.29 -3.35 13.18
CA ALA A 64 8.70 -2.93 13.08
C ALA A 64 8.88 -1.72 12.17
N ASP A 65 8.15 -1.67 11.06
CA ASP A 65 8.26 -0.59 10.09
C ASP A 65 7.31 0.57 10.38
N GLY A 66 6.48 0.46 11.41
CA GLY A 66 5.59 1.55 11.81
C GLY A 66 4.49 1.85 10.79
N LEU A 67 3.94 0.81 10.16
CA LEU A 67 2.89 0.96 9.16
C LEU A 67 1.55 1.19 9.85
N VAL A 68 1.31 2.42 10.28
CA VAL A 68 0.26 2.77 11.25
C VAL A 68 -1.16 2.89 10.68
N TRP A 69 -1.33 2.85 9.38
CA TRP A 69 -2.68 2.83 8.80
C TRP A 69 -3.36 1.49 9.08
N PRO A 70 -4.71 1.48 9.16
CA PRO A 70 -5.42 0.26 9.59
C PRO A 70 -5.72 -0.75 8.49
N TYR A 71 -5.45 -0.40 7.22
CA TYR A 71 -5.89 -1.22 6.09
C TYR A 71 -4.80 -2.17 5.61
N HIS A 72 -4.64 -3.29 6.34
CA HIS A 72 -3.65 -4.32 6.03
C HIS A 72 -4.37 -5.62 5.74
N VAL A 73 -4.13 -6.19 4.56
CA VAL A 73 -4.74 -7.46 4.17
C VAL A 73 -3.69 -8.41 3.64
N SER A 74 -3.94 -9.71 3.81
CA SER A 74 -3.12 -10.75 3.22
C SER A 74 -3.94 -12.02 3.12
N SER A 75 -3.81 -12.72 1.99
CA SER A 75 -4.40 -14.06 1.85
C SER A 75 -3.50 -15.12 2.46
N LEU A 76 -2.25 -14.75 2.79
CA LEU A 76 -1.20 -15.66 3.27
C LEU A 76 -0.87 -16.74 2.23
N LYS A 77 -1.06 -16.43 0.96
CA LYS A 77 -0.84 -17.35 -0.16
C LYS A 77 0.30 -16.92 -1.09
N GLN A 78 1.14 -15.99 -0.64
CA GLN A 78 2.22 -15.44 -1.45
C GLN A 78 1.70 -14.97 -2.81
N TRP A 79 2.33 -15.41 -3.91
CA TRP A 79 1.94 -14.99 -5.26
C TRP A 79 0.57 -15.50 -5.72
N ASN A 80 -0.02 -16.41 -4.97
CA ASN A 80 -1.40 -16.87 -5.25
C ASN A 80 -2.45 -15.94 -4.64
N CYS A 81 -2.04 -14.80 -4.14
CA CYS A 81 -2.92 -13.75 -3.63
C CYS A 81 -3.87 -13.28 -4.75
N PRO A 82 -5.20 -13.31 -4.54
CA PRO A 82 -6.14 -12.88 -5.58
C PRO A 82 -5.93 -11.44 -6.03
N ALA A 83 -5.65 -10.53 -5.09
CA ALA A 83 -5.42 -9.13 -5.45
C ALA A 83 -4.19 -8.97 -6.36
N ALA A 84 -3.11 -9.72 -6.10
CA ALA A 84 -1.92 -9.67 -6.94
C ALA A 84 -2.23 -10.14 -8.35
N LYS A 85 -3.07 -11.16 -8.48
CA LYS A 85 -3.49 -11.67 -9.79
C LYS A 85 -4.38 -10.66 -10.51
N ASP A 86 -5.32 -10.07 -9.79
CA ASP A 86 -6.26 -9.10 -10.36
C ASP A 86 -5.55 -7.87 -10.92
N TYR A 87 -4.52 -7.38 -10.22
CA TYR A 87 -3.75 -6.22 -10.66
C TYR A 87 -2.52 -6.61 -11.47
N ARG A 88 -2.35 -7.90 -11.79
CA ARG A 88 -1.24 -8.42 -12.60
C ARG A 88 0.13 -8.06 -12.02
N VAL A 89 0.24 -8.16 -10.71
CA VAL A 89 1.48 -7.87 -10.01
C VAL A 89 2.48 -8.98 -10.27
N ARG A 90 3.64 -8.64 -10.84
CA ARG A 90 4.68 -9.60 -11.19
C ARG A 90 5.95 -9.46 -10.37
N GLY A 91 6.05 -8.40 -9.60
CA GLY A 91 7.19 -8.14 -8.75
C GLY A 91 6.80 -7.17 -7.67
N ILE A 92 7.53 -7.15 -6.57
CA ILE A 92 7.32 -6.19 -5.49
C ILE A 92 8.66 -5.56 -5.12
N PRO A 93 8.68 -4.31 -4.63
CA PRO A 93 7.52 -3.47 -4.32
C PRO A 93 6.77 -3.04 -5.58
N TYR A 94 5.45 -2.98 -5.49
CA TYR A 94 4.60 -2.51 -6.57
C TYR A 94 3.45 -1.74 -5.95
N SER A 95 3.09 -0.60 -6.51
CA SER A 95 2.01 0.20 -5.95
C SER A 95 1.16 0.82 -7.05
N ILE A 96 -0.10 1.07 -6.69
CA ILE A 96 -1.08 1.70 -7.57
C ILE A 96 -1.75 2.79 -6.77
N LEU A 97 -1.76 4.01 -7.31
CA LEU A 97 -2.44 5.14 -6.68
C LEU A 97 -3.78 5.34 -7.37
N ILE A 98 -4.86 5.33 -6.59
CA ILE A 98 -6.20 5.55 -7.13
C ILE A 98 -6.79 6.83 -6.52
N ASP A 99 -7.68 7.49 -7.30
CA ASP A 99 -8.33 8.70 -6.85
C ASP A 99 -9.60 8.38 -6.04
N LYS A 100 -10.34 9.43 -5.67
CA LYS A 100 -11.55 9.30 -4.85
C LYS A 100 -12.62 8.43 -5.49
N ASP A 101 -12.61 8.33 -6.80
CA ASP A 101 -13.59 7.55 -7.55
C ASP A 101 -13.09 6.13 -7.86
N GLY A 102 -11.88 5.81 -7.43
CA GLY A 102 -11.28 4.49 -7.65
C GLY A 102 -10.56 4.35 -8.97
N LYS A 103 -10.26 5.45 -9.65
CA LYS A 103 -9.53 5.40 -10.91
C LYS A 103 -8.03 5.41 -10.67
N ILE A 104 -7.31 4.60 -11.44
CA ILE A 104 -5.84 4.55 -11.34
C ILE A 104 -5.27 5.83 -11.93
N ILE A 105 -4.50 6.56 -11.12
CA ILE A 105 -3.88 7.82 -11.56
C ILE A 105 -2.36 7.76 -11.60
N ALA A 106 -1.74 6.75 -11.01
CA ALA A 106 -0.30 6.55 -11.08
C ALA A 106 0.05 5.13 -10.65
N MET A 107 1.25 4.68 -11.02
CA MET A 107 1.74 3.35 -10.66
C MET A 107 3.22 3.43 -10.31
N SER A 108 3.62 2.59 -9.35
CA SER A 108 5.03 2.40 -8.97
C SER A 108 5.78 3.68 -8.58
N LEU A 109 5.09 4.59 -7.93
CA LEU A 109 5.72 5.81 -7.41
C LEU A 109 6.56 5.47 -6.17
N ARG A 110 7.77 5.98 -6.12
CA ARG A 110 8.69 5.73 -5.01
C ARG A 110 9.33 7.02 -4.52
N GLY A 111 9.64 7.05 -3.21
CA GLY A 111 10.34 8.17 -2.60
C GLY A 111 9.63 9.49 -2.84
N GLU A 112 10.38 10.46 -3.33
CA GLU A 112 9.86 11.81 -3.58
C GLU A 112 8.79 11.84 -4.66
N GLU A 113 8.81 10.91 -5.59
CA GLU A 113 7.78 10.85 -6.64
C GLU A 113 6.38 10.70 -6.04
N LEU A 114 6.25 9.86 -5.03
CA LEU A 114 4.97 9.66 -4.35
C LEU A 114 4.51 10.95 -3.67
N ILE A 115 5.41 11.60 -2.94
CA ILE A 115 5.08 12.84 -2.23
C ILE A 115 4.70 13.94 -3.21
N ASN A 116 5.46 14.07 -4.31
CA ASN A 116 5.18 15.07 -5.33
C ASN A 116 3.82 14.85 -5.97
N LYS A 117 3.48 13.60 -6.28
CA LYS A 117 2.19 13.27 -6.88
C LYS A 117 1.04 13.57 -5.92
N LEU A 118 1.20 13.23 -4.65
CA LEU A 118 0.17 13.51 -3.64
C LEU A 118 -0.01 15.01 -3.44
N SER A 119 1.07 15.77 -3.46
CA SER A 119 1.00 17.23 -3.36
C SER A 119 0.22 17.83 -4.52
N GLU A 120 0.35 17.25 -5.71
CA GLU A 120 -0.38 17.66 -6.90
C GLU A 120 -1.86 17.34 -6.80
N VAL A 121 -2.17 16.11 -6.38
CA VAL A 121 -3.55 15.58 -6.35
C VAL A 121 -4.36 16.13 -5.18
N LEU A 122 -3.73 16.38 -4.05
CA LEU A 122 -4.39 16.76 -2.79
C LEU A 122 -4.17 18.23 -2.41
N LYS A 123 -4.10 19.09 -3.38
CA LYS A 123 -3.97 20.54 -3.12
C LYS A 123 -5.07 21.09 -2.23
#